data_214037d41fc02d9562fc85d93a45c040
#
_entry.id   214037d41fc02d9562fc85d93a45c040
#
_cell.length_a   1.000
_cell.length_b   1.000
_cell.length_c   1.000
_cell.angle_alpha   90.00
_cell.angle_beta   90.00
_cell.angle_gamma   90.00
#
_symmetry.space_group_name_H-M   'P 1'
#
loop_
_entity.id
_entity.type
_entity.pdbx_description
1 polymer ?
#
loop_
_entity_poly.entity_id
_entity_poly.type
_entity_poly.pdbx_seq_one_letter_code
_entity_poly.pdbx_strand_id
1 'polypeptide(L)'
;MKNLIRYLFGRFYFVKFSKILIYKGSWSKGLFHGYGVLKHNDKSTYQGNFRFGSKHGYGEISSASGFKYSGEWKNGRQTGSAKIFYKNGDYYEGLVKSGIRSGFGKLYEQSSQKFFKGNWENGALIG
;
A
#
# COMPACT_ATOMS: atom_id res chain seq x y z
N MET A 1 -26.01 5.08 3.00
CA MET A 1 -26.41 4.90 1.61
C MET A 1 -25.20 5.04 0.69
N LYS A 2 -25.10 4.20 -0.27
CA LYS A 2 -23.99 4.20 -1.22
C LYS A 2 -24.36 5.00 -2.46
N ASN A 3 -23.50 5.91 -2.87
CA ASN A 3 -23.60 6.55 -4.16
C ASN A 3 -22.56 5.91 -5.07
N LEU A 4 -23.03 5.37 -6.18
CA LEU A 4 -22.17 4.72 -7.14
C LEU A 4 -22.30 5.45 -8.47
N ILE A 5 -21.20 6.03 -8.93
CA ILE A 5 -21.14 6.64 -10.25
C ILE A 5 -20.19 5.78 -11.08
N ARG A 6 -20.72 5.28 -12.18
CA ARG A 6 -19.94 4.40 -13.03
C ARG A 6 -20.14 4.81 -14.50
N TYR A 7 -19.04 5.00 -15.20
CA TYR A 7 -19.06 5.27 -16.63
C TYR A 7 -18.87 3.97 -17.36
N LEU A 8 -19.78 3.70 -18.30
CA LEU A 8 -19.81 2.43 -19.02
C LEU A 8 -18.75 2.33 -20.11
N PHE A 9 -18.27 3.47 -20.59
CA PHE A 9 -17.38 3.50 -21.74
C PHE A 9 -16.03 4.00 -21.37
N GLY A 10 -15.19 3.52 -20.93
CA GLY A 10 -13.88 3.99 -20.62
C GLY A 10 -13.19 2.99 -19.75
N ARG A 11 -11.92 3.17 -19.68
CA ARG A 11 -11.10 2.34 -18.81
C ARG A 11 -11.12 2.83 -17.39
N PHE A 12 -11.64 4.02 -17.18
CA PHE A 12 -11.61 4.65 -15.88
C PHE A 12 -13.02 4.79 -15.37
N TYR A 13 -13.20 4.38 -14.14
CA TYR A 13 -14.45 4.57 -13.43
C TYR A 13 -14.21 5.43 -12.24
N PHE A 14 -15.20 6.22 -11.91
CA PHE A 14 -15.22 6.98 -10.69
C PHE A 14 -16.32 6.41 -9.80
N VAL A 15 -15.94 5.91 -8.64
CA VAL A 15 -16.89 5.33 -7.69
C VAL A 15 -16.74 6.04 -6.36
N LYS A 16 -17.86 6.52 -5.84
CA LYS A 16 -17.91 7.15 -4.54
C LYS A 16 -18.92 6.43 -3.68
N PHE A 17 -18.49 6.01 -2.52
CA PHE A 17 -19.36 5.41 -1.54
C PHE A 17 -19.63 6.40 -0.42
N SER A 18 -20.73 6.22 0.30
CA SER A 18 -21.13 7.12 1.38
C SER A 18 -20.09 7.25 2.49
N LYS A 19 -19.24 6.27 2.65
CA LYS A 19 -18.13 6.31 3.60
C LYS A 19 -16.80 6.64 2.94
N ILE A 20 -16.84 7.52 1.97
CA ILE A 20 -15.65 8.18 1.43
C ILE A 20 -14.57 7.22 0.96
N LEU A 21 -14.97 6.34 0.09
CA LEU A 21 -14.05 5.56 -0.69
C LEU A 21 -14.19 6.05 -2.12
N ILE A 22 -13.12 6.58 -2.68
CA ILE A 22 -13.11 7.06 -4.05
C ILE A 22 -12.10 6.23 -4.82
N TYR A 23 -12.58 5.56 -5.85
CA TYR A 23 -11.71 4.77 -6.73
C TYR A 23 -11.71 5.37 -8.13
N LYS A 24 -10.52 5.50 -8.70
CA LYS A 24 -10.33 5.90 -10.10
C LYS A 24 -9.34 4.92 -10.73
N GLY A 25 -9.81 4.17 -11.71
CA GLY A 25 -8.95 3.20 -12.37
C GLY A 25 -9.74 2.19 -13.18
N SER A 26 -9.10 1.07 -13.47
CA SER A 26 -9.66 0.01 -14.29
C SER A 26 -10.55 -0.93 -13.50
N TRP A 27 -11.45 -1.57 -14.22
CA TRP A 27 -12.40 -2.52 -13.65
C TRP A 27 -12.45 -3.78 -14.48
N SER A 28 -12.76 -4.88 -13.83
CA SER A 28 -13.09 -6.12 -14.50
C SER A 28 -14.21 -6.81 -13.71
N LYS A 29 -15.28 -7.19 -14.40
CA LYS A 29 -16.42 -7.88 -13.79
C LYS A 29 -16.97 -7.17 -12.56
N GLY A 30 -16.99 -5.83 -12.60
CA GLY A 30 -17.51 -5.02 -11.50
C GLY A 30 -16.59 -4.84 -10.32
N LEU A 31 -15.34 -5.31 -10.41
CA LEU A 31 -14.34 -5.21 -9.34
C LEU A 31 -13.16 -4.35 -9.79
N PHE A 32 -12.48 -3.72 -8.83
CA PHE A 32 -11.21 -3.03 -9.11
C PHE A 32 -10.24 -4.05 -9.72
N HIS A 33 -9.64 -3.70 -10.82
CA HIS A 33 -8.73 -4.61 -11.50
C HIS A 33 -7.77 -3.84 -12.38
N GLY A 34 -6.48 -4.20 -12.33
CA GLY A 34 -5.45 -3.45 -13.03
C GLY A 34 -5.03 -2.24 -12.22
N TYR A 35 -4.52 -1.21 -12.87
CA TYR A 35 -4.02 -0.03 -12.18
C TYR A 35 -5.15 0.88 -11.72
N GLY A 36 -5.04 1.39 -10.51
CA GLY A 36 -6.01 2.33 -9.99
C GLY A 36 -5.50 3.13 -8.81
N VAL A 37 -6.26 4.16 -8.47
CA VAL A 37 -6.02 5.01 -7.31
C VAL A 37 -7.25 4.93 -6.41
N LEU A 38 -7.02 4.57 -5.17
CA LEU A 38 -8.08 4.42 -4.18
C LEU A 38 -7.82 5.38 -3.02
N LYS A 39 -8.74 6.31 -2.82
CA LYS A 39 -8.65 7.26 -1.74
C LYS A 39 -9.57 6.83 -0.61
N HIS A 40 -8.98 6.64 0.57
CA HIS A 40 -9.70 6.21 1.75
C HIS A 40 -10.23 7.38 2.56
N ASN A 41 -11.15 7.07 3.45
CA ASN A 41 -11.78 8.05 4.32
C ASN A 41 -10.79 8.79 5.22
N ASP A 42 -9.77 8.11 5.70
CA ASP A 42 -8.73 8.68 6.57
C ASP A 42 -7.70 9.51 5.80
N LYS A 43 -7.99 9.80 4.52
CA LYS A 43 -7.12 10.53 3.60
C LYS A 43 -5.86 9.79 3.18
N SER A 44 -5.72 8.50 3.54
CA SER A 44 -4.68 7.69 2.94
C SER A 44 -5.04 7.37 1.50
N THR A 45 -4.03 7.18 0.66
CA THR A 45 -4.23 6.92 -0.76
C THR A 45 -3.41 5.70 -1.15
N TYR A 46 -4.06 4.76 -1.82
CA TYR A 46 -3.37 3.66 -2.49
C TYR A 46 -3.30 3.95 -3.98
N GLN A 47 -2.15 3.72 -4.56
CA GLN A 47 -1.94 3.90 -5.99
C GLN A 47 -1.14 2.71 -6.49
N GLY A 48 -1.74 1.90 -7.34
CA GLY A 48 -1.07 0.71 -7.82
C GLY A 48 -2.03 -0.30 -8.42
N ASN A 49 -1.60 -1.54 -8.44
CA ASN A 49 -2.33 -2.60 -9.09
C ASN A 49 -3.35 -3.27 -8.18
N PHE A 50 -4.43 -3.71 -8.80
CA PHE A 50 -5.50 -4.46 -8.17
C PHE A 50 -5.74 -5.75 -8.95
N ARG A 51 -6.24 -6.75 -8.27
CA ARG A 51 -6.71 -7.97 -8.88
C ARG A 51 -8.04 -8.35 -8.23
N PHE A 52 -9.10 -8.29 -9.03
CA PHE A 52 -10.47 -8.64 -8.60
C PHE A 52 -10.84 -8.07 -7.23
N GLY A 53 -10.66 -6.76 -7.08
CA GLY A 53 -11.05 -6.04 -5.87
C GLY A 53 -9.98 -5.91 -4.80
N SER A 54 -8.88 -6.66 -4.87
CA SER A 54 -7.82 -6.64 -3.87
C SER A 54 -6.57 -5.98 -4.40
N LYS A 55 -5.85 -5.27 -3.52
CA LYS A 55 -4.52 -4.77 -3.84
C LYS A 55 -3.63 -5.97 -4.16
N HIS A 56 -2.94 -5.94 -5.29
CA HIS A 56 -2.17 -7.08 -5.76
C HIS A 56 -1.11 -6.62 -6.75
N GLY A 57 0.09 -7.16 -6.65
CA GLY A 57 1.20 -6.70 -7.46
C GLY A 57 1.90 -5.52 -6.79
N TYR A 58 2.40 -4.57 -7.56
CA TYR A 58 3.08 -3.41 -7.01
C TYR A 58 2.10 -2.29 -6.70
N GLY A 59 2.29 -1.65 -5.54
CA GLY A 59 1.48 -0.52 -5.18
C GLY A 59 2.07 0.29 -4.04
N GLU A 60 1.59 1.51 -3.92
CA GLU A 60 2.07 2.47 -2.94
C GLU A 60 0.90 2.99 -2.12
N ILE A 61 1.02 2.94 -0.81
CA ILE A 61 0.06 3.57 0.07
C ILE A 61 0.75 4.68 0.84
N SER A 62 0.10 5.84 0.91
CA SER A 62 0.63 6.99 1.64
C SER A 62 -0.44 7.58 2.52
N SER A 63 -0.05 8.06 3.70
CA SER A 63 -0.94 8.72 4.62
C SER A 63 -0.58 10.19 4.78
N ALA A 64 -1.52 10.98 5.29
CA ALA A 64 -1.28 12.39 5.56
C ALA A 64 -0.23 12.60 6.66
N SER A 65 0.03 11.60 7.49
CA SER A 65 1.01 11.67 8.56
C SER A 65 2.46 11.53 8.12
N GLY A 66 2.68 11.17 6.84
CA GLY A 66 4.03 10.96 6.32
C GLY A 66 4.43 9.50 6.18
N PHE A 67 3.58 8.58 6.60
CA PHE A 67 3.83 7.16 6.38
C PHE A 67 3.66 6.83 4.89
N LYS A 68 4.57 6.03 4.35
CA LYS A 68 4.49 5.60 2.97
C LYS A 68 5.07 4.19 2.82
N TYR A 69 4.30 3.32 2.19
CA TYR A 69 4.75 1.99 1.82
C TYR A 69 4.77 1.90 0.30
N SER A 70 5.87 1.44 -0.28
CA SER A 70 5.98 1.18 -1.72
C SER A 70 6.50 -0.23 -1.89
N GLY A 71 5.73 -1.11 -2.48
CA GLY A 71 6.19 -2.48 -2.64
C GLY A 71 5.13 -3.43 -3.13
N GLU A 72 5.36 -4.69 -2.84
CA GLU A 72 4.52 -5.77 -3.33
C GLU A 72 3.32 -6.02 -2.44
N TRP A 73 2.23 -6.37 -3.08
CA TRP A 73 0.97 -6.70 -2.43
C TRP A 73 0.48 -8.04 -2.97
N LYS A 74 -0.12 -8.82 -2.12
CA LYS A 74 -0.74 -10.08 -2.52
C LYS A 74 -2.05 -10.26 -1.76
N ASN A 75 -3.15 -10.32 -2.50
CA ASN A 75 -4.49 -10.51 -1.93
C ASN A 75 -4.79 -9.51 -0.81
N GLY A 76 -4.47 -8.24 -1.04
CA GLY A 76 -4.73 -7.16 -0.10
C GLY A 76 -3.71 -7.01 1.01
N ARG A 77 -2.66 -7.81 1.03
CA ARG A 77 -1.63 -7.78 2.07
C ARG A 77 -0.29 -7.31 1.52
N GLN A 78 0.39 -6.50 2.30
CA GLN A 78 1.75 -6.06 2.02
C GLN A 78 2.71 -7.23 2.27
N THR A 79 3.33 -7.74 1.22
CA THR A 79 4.23 -8.89 1.34
C THR A 79 5.28 -8.84 0.25
N GLY A 80 6.43 -9.49 0.49
CA GLY A 80 7.53 -9.47 -0.47
C GLY A 80 8.46 -8.29 -0.25
N SER A 81 8.98 -7.70 -1.32
CA SER A 81 9.92 -6.59 -1.24
C SER A 81 9.21 -5.26 -1.05
N ALA A 82 9.75 -4.41 -0.19
CA ALA A 82 9.14 -3.12 0.08
C ALA A 82 10.15 -2.06 0.51
N LYS A 83 9.74 -0.81 0.31
CA LYS A 83 10.38 0.36 0.91
C LYS A 83 9.33 1.04 1.77
N ILE A 84 9.68 1.31 3.02
CA ILE A 84 8.76 1.92 3.97
C ILE A 84 9.37 3.16 4.56
N PHE A 85 8.64 4.29 4.45
CA PHE A 85 8.98 5.52 5.12
C PHE A 85 8.02 5.67 6.30
N TYR A 86 8.59 5.71 7.50
CA TYR A 86 7.80 5.89 8.71
C TYR A 86 7.65 7.37 9.03
N LYS A 87 6.59 7.71 9.73
CA LYS A 87 6.30 9.12 10.04
C LYS A 87 7.37 9.78 10.91
N ASN A 88 8.17 8.99 11.65
CA ASN A 88 9.26 9.50 12.48
C ASN A 88 10.57 9.72 11.71
N GLY A 89 10.58 9.45 10.41
CA GLY A 89 11.77 9.59 9.58
C GLY A 89 12.59 8.32 9.41
N ASP A 90 12.22 7.24 10.06
CA ASP A 90 12.86 5.95 9.83
C ASP A 90 12.53 5.46 8.42
N TYR A 91 13.41 4.62 7.87
CA TYR A 91 13.26 4.11 6.52
C TYR A 91 13.71 2.65 6.47
N TYR A 92 12.87 1.80 5.94
CA TYR A 92 13.18 0.38 5.78
C TYR A 92 13.17 -0.02 4.32
N GLU A 93 14.11 -0.85 3.93
CA GLU A 93 14.14 -1.46 2.60
C GLU A 93 14.46 -2.95 2.75
N GLY A 94 13.51 -3.78 2.36
CA GLY A 94 13.70 -5.22 2.51
C GLY A 94 12.41 -5.99 2.41
N LEU A 95 12.42 -7.21 2.95
CA LEU A 95 11.28 -8.09 2.91
C LEU A 95 10.31 -7.79 4.05
N VAL A 96 9.03 -7.94 3.74
CA VAL A 96 7.96 -7.75 4.70
C VAL A 96 6.96 -8.90 4.60
N LYS A 97 6.21 -9.08 5.68
CA LYS A 97 5.09 -10.00 5.74
C LYS A 97 3.95 -9.29 6.46
N SER A 98 2.82 -9.12 5.78
CA SER A 98 1.67 -8.38 6.29
C SER A 98 2.07 -7.00 6.84
N GLY A 99 2.94 -6.31 6.10
CA GLY A 99 3.40 -4.96 6.45
C GLY A 99 4.43 -4.88 7.56
N ILE A 100 4.87 -6.02 8.10
CA ILE A 100 5.84 -6.09 9.20
C ILE A 100 7.18 -6.58 8.65
N ARG A 101 8.27 -5.96 9.09
CA ARG A 101 9.62 -6.37 8.67
C ARG A 101 9.82 -7.86 8.97
N SER A 102 10.12 -8.63 7.93
CA SER A 102 10.26 -10.08 8.04
C SER A 102 11.16 -10.59 6.92
N GLY A 103 12.30 -11.16 7.28
CA GLY A 103 13.31 -11.58 6.33
C GLY A 103 14.44 -10.58 6.23
N PHE A 104 15.21 -10.64 5.17
CA PHE A 104 16.37 -9.77 5.02
C PHE A 104 15.96 -8.34 4.72
N GLY A 105 16.57 -7.38 5.42
CA GLY A 105 16.29 -5.98 5.20
C GLY A 105 17.22 -5.06 5.97
N LYS A 106 17.09 -3.78 5.65
CA LYS A 106 17.94 -2.72 6.19
C LYS A 106 17.06 -1.57 6.68
N LEU A 107 17.19 -1.23 7.93
CA LEU A 107 16.50 -0.11 8.55
C LEU A 107 17.46 1.04 8.81
N TYR A 108 17.08 2.23 8.39
CA TYR A 108 17.74 3.44 8.80
C TYR A 108 16.92 4.05 9.94
N GLU A 109 17.57 4.28 11.08
CA GLU A 109 16.93 4.89 12.24
C GLU A 109 17.32 6.36 12.32
N GLN A 110 16.33 7.23 12.18
CA GLN A 110 16.57 8.68 12.13
C GLN A 110 17.14 9.22 13.42
N SER A 111 16.66 8.75 14.56
CA SER A 111 17.08 9.29 15.87
C SER A 111 18.56 9.05 16.17
N SER A 112 19.08 7.89 15.79
CA SER A 112 20.48 7.54 16.01
C SER A 112 21.35 7.76 14.79
N GLN A 113 20.72 7.97 13.61
CA GLN A 113 21.38 8.06 12.30
C GLN A 113 22.22 6.81 11.99
N LYS A 114 21.72 5.65 12.42
CA LYS A 114 22.39 4.38 12.22
C LYS A 114 21.56 3.46 11.33
N PHE A 115 22.26 2.53 10.69
CA PHE A 115 21.65 1.47 9.90
C PHE A 115 21.69 0.16 10.66
N PHE A 116 20.61 -0.61 10.53
CA PHE A 116 20.50 -1.94 11.09
C PHE A 116 20.13 -2.90 9.96
N LYS A 117 21.04 -3.80 9.63
CA LYS A 117 20.90 -4.68 8.49
C LYS A 117 21.01 -6.14 8.93
N GLY A 118 20.15 -6.98 8.41
CA GLY A 118 20.18 -8.40 8.71
C GLY A 118 18.82 -9.03 8.53
N ASN A 119 18.55 -10.05 9.31
CA ASN A 119 17.28 -10.76 9.27
C ASN A 119 16.33 -10.23 10.34
N TRP A 120 15.10 -10.02 9.92
CA TRP A 120 14.05 -9.47 10.76
C TRP A 120 12.96 -10.50 10.98
N GLU A 121 12.36 -10.47 12.15
CA GLU A 121 11.23 -11.32 12.49
C GLU A 121 10.29 -10.53 13.40
N ASN A 122 9.02 -10.49 13.01
CA ASN A 122 8.00 -9.73 13.74
C ASN A 122 8.41 -8.28 14.03
N GLY A 123 9.11 -7.67 13.08
CA GLY A 123 9.52 -6.28 13.17
C GLY A 123 10.82 -6.04 13.94
N ALA A 124 11.46 -7.07 14.48
CA ALA A 124 12.70 -6.95 15.22
C ALA A 124 13.88 -7.58 14.48
N LEU A 125 15.03 -6.97 14.62
CA LEU A 125 16.25 -7.52 14.04
C LEU A 125 16.73 -8.70 14.89
N ILE A 126 16.91 -9.86 14.27
CA ILE A 126 17.33 -11.08 14.96
C ILE A 126 18.73 -11.55 14.56
N GLY A 127 19.35 -10.91 13.61
CA GLY A 127 20.69 -11.28 13.17
C GLY A 127 20.91 -11.03 11.67
#